data_252e91781296a9b249fe58dbc68f605a
#
_entry.id   252e91781296a9b249fe58dbc68f605a
#
_cell.length_a   1.000
_cell.length_b   1.000
_cell.length_c   1.000
_cell.angle_alpha   90.00
_cell.angle_beta   90.00
_cell.angle_gamma   90.00
#
_symmetry.space_group_name_H-M   'P 1'
#
loop_
_entity.id
_entity.type
_entity.pdbx_description
1 polymer ?
#
loop_
_entity_poly.entity_id
_entity_poly.type
_entity_poly.pdbx_seq_one_letter_code
_entity_poly.pdbx_strand_id
1 'polypeptide(L)'
;MLRNLLRSVTTRNLRCSIKNNGVTTNFVNQRSIAPLSTTELALKEEKVKVTFVLYDGKKLDTEAKVGDTLLDVVVNNDLNIEGYGACEGTLTCSTCHVVLKKQDYDRLPEEACDEERDMLDLAYGLTDTSRLGCQITLTKDMDGLEVKVPETINDARS
;
A
#
# COMPACT_ATOMS: atom_id res chain seq x y z
N MET A 1 -13.79 49.81 20.91
CA MET A 1 -13.18 49.54 19.60
C MET A 1 -12.58 48.13 19.63
N LEU A 2 -13.37 47.09 19.30
CA LEU A 2 -12.94 45.73 19.23
C LEU A 2 -12.68 45.36 17.76
N ARG A 3 -11.44 45.04 17.43
CA ARG A 3 -11.07 44.48 16.10
C ARG A 3 -11.09 42.98 16.18
N ASN A 4 -12.07 42.38 15.50
CA ASN A 4 -12.19 40.95 15.22
C ASN A 4 -11.03 40.47 14.33
N LEU A 5 -10.21 39.58 14.83
CA LEU A 5 -9.29 38.77 14.03
C LEU A 5 -9.95 37.41 13.74
N LEU A 6 -10.62 37.33 12.60
CA LEU A 6 -11.04 36.08 12.00
C LEU A 6 -9.80 35.34 11.48
N ARG A 7 -9.34 34.32 12.23
CA ARG A 7 -8.39 33.34 11.72
C ARG A 7 -9.13 32.40 10.78
N SER A 8 -8.85 32.55 9.50
CA SER A 8 -9.21 31.60 8.45
C SER A 8 -8.52 30.26 8.75
N VAL A 9 -9.31 29.28 9.20
CA VAL A 9 -8.87 27.88 9.30
C VAL A 9 -8.99 27.32 7.89
N THR A 10 -7.86 27.21 7.20
CA THR A 10 -7.78 26.51 5.93
C THR A 10 -7.76 25.02 6.23
N THR A 11 -8.92 24.38 6.15
CA THR A 11 -9.05 22.93 6.17
C THR A 11 -8.39 22.36 4.91
N ARG A 12 -7.19 21.86 5.06
CA ARG A 12 -6.56 21.02 4.03
C ARG A 12 -7.25 19.66 4.06
N ASN A 13 -8.21 19.46 3.17
CA ASN A 13 -8.74 18.14 2.86
C ASN A 13 -7.65 17.33 2.15
N LEU A 14 -6.88 16.59 2.91
CA LEU A 14 -6.05 15.51 2.38
C LEU A 14 -7.01 14.36 2.04
N ARG A 15 -7.38 14.27 0.78
CA ARG A 15 -8.05 13.08 0.26
C ARG A 15 -7.01 12.00 0.10
N CYS A 16 -7.20 10.88 0.81
CA CYS A 16 -6.54 9.62 0.50
C CYS A 16 -6.84 9.29 -0.96
N SER A 17 -5.84 9.38 -1.84
CA SER A 17 -6.05 9.29 -3.29
C SER A 17 -6.04 7.83 -3.71
N ILE A 18 -7.23 7.25 -3.84
CA ILE A 18 -7.40 5.96 -4.51
C ILE A 18 -7.15 6.20 -6.00
N LYS A 19 -6.00 5.81 -6.51
CA LYS A 19 -5.70 5.84 -7.94
C LYS A 19 -6.42 4.68 -8.63
N ASN A 20 -7.67 4.89 -9.01
CA ASN A 20 -8.35 4.00 -9.94
C ASN A 20 -7.80 4.23 -11.35
N ASN A 21 -7.06 3.27 -11.87
CA ASN A 21 -6.68 3.23 -13.27
C ASN A 21 -7.93 2.92 -14.13
N GLY A 22 -8.71 3.95 -14.44
CA GLY A 22 -9.83 3.86 -15.36
C GLY A 22 -9.34 3.75 -16.81
N VAL A 23 -9.55 2.59 -17.41
CA VAL A 23 -9.41 2.39 -18.86
C VAL A 23 -10.58 3.06 -19.56
N THR A 24 -10.36 4.21 -20.18
CA THR A 24 -11.33 4.80 -21.11
C THR A 24 -11.05 4.32 -22.54
N THR A 25 -11.94 3.48 -23.06
CA THR A 25 -11.95 3.09 -24.48
C THR A 25 -12.55 4.22 -25.30
N ASN A 26 -11.74 4.93 -26.05
CA ASN A 26 -12.22 5.81 -27.13
C ASN A 26 -12.04 5.11 -28.48
N PHE A 27 -13.17 4.78 -29.10
CA PHE A 27 -13.25 4.40 -30.53
C PHE A 27 -13.10 5.65 -31.39
N VAL A 28 -12.08 5.75 -32.20
CA VAL A 28 -12.09 6.58 -33.44
C VAL A 28 -11.10 6.05 -34.46
N ASN A 29 -11.64 5.51 -35.51
CA ASN A 29 -11.32 5.67 -36.95
C ASN A 29 -9.90 5.38 -37.47
N GLN A 30 -9.89 4.34 -38.33
CA GLN A 30 -8.79 3.89 -39.19
C GLN A 30 -8.27 5.00 -40.11
N ARG A 31 -6.98 5.25 -40.08
CA ARG A 31 -6.17 5.62 -41.27
C ARG A 31 -4.82 4.92 -41.19
N SER A 32 -4.56 4.17 -42.25
CA SER A 32 -3.34 3.45 -42.53
C SER A 32 -2.12 4.34 -42.46
N ILE A 33 -1.20 4.04 -41.54
CA ILE A 33 0.15 4.59 -41.57
C ILE A 33 1.14 3.48 -41.22
N ALA A 34 2.24 3.45 -41.98
CA ALA A 34 3.30 2.46 -42.01
C ALA A 34 3.86 2.02 -40.64
N PRO A 35 4.48 0.83 -40.54
CA PRO A 35 5.03 0.35 -39.27
C PRO A 35 6.22 1.22 -38.86
N LEU A 36 6.02 2.14 -37.95
CA LEU A 36 7.13 2.66 -37.16
C LEU A 36 7.59 1.53 -36.25
N SER A 37 8.81 1.10 -36.46
CA SER A 37 9.57 0.24 -35.57
C SER A 37 9.52 0.84 -34.15
N THR A 38 8.57 0.38 -33.34
CA THR A 38 8.55 0.62 -31.90
C THR A 38 9.71 -0.19 -31.33
N THR A 39 10.82 0.47 -31.10
CA THR A 39 11.84 -0.02 -30.17
C THR A 39 11.12 -0.14 -28.84
N GLU A 40 10.74 -1.37 -28.44
CA GLU A 40 10.37 -1.68 -27.08
C GLU A 40 11.56 -1.32 -26.21
N LEU A 41 11.51 -0.11 -25.65
CA LEU A 41 12.27 0.18 -24.43
C LEU A 41 11.70 -0.77 -23.40
N ALA A 42 12.34 -1.93 -23.24
CA ALA A 42 12.14 -2.80 -22.11
C ALA A 42 12.43 -1.94 -20.86
N LEU A 43 11.40 -1.35 -20.30
CA LEU A 43 11.45 -0.73 -18.98
C LEU A 43 11.93 -1.85 -18.06
N LYS A 44 13.21 -1.76 -17.66
CA LYS A 44 13.80 -2.67 -16.69
C LYS A 44 12.96 -2.52 -15.42
N GLU A 45 12.06 -3.46 -15.20
CA GLU A 45 11.25 -3.49 -13.99
C GLU A 45 12.21 -3.54 -12.80
N GLU A 46 12.23 -2.48 -12.04
CA GLU A 46 13.04 -2.43 -10.83
C GLU A 46 12.34 -3.23 -9.75
N LYS A 47 13.07 -4.19 -9.21
CA LYS A 47 12.58 -5.08 -8.17
C LYS A 47 13.24 -4.72 -6.85
N VAL A 48 12.52 -4.86 -5.78
CA VAL A 48 12.95 -4.73 -4.39
C VAL A 48 12.66 -6.03 -3.65
N LYS A 49 13.51 -6.35 -2.68
CA LYS A 49 13.32 -7.53 -1.83
C LYS A 49 12.51 -7.15 -0.61
N VAL A 50 11.51 -7.97 -0.31
CA VAL A 50 10.65 -7.82 0.87
C VAL A 50 10.62 -9.14 1.63
N THR A 51 10.80 -9.07 2.93
CA THR A 51 10.74 -10.23 3.84
C THR A 51 9.53 -10.07 4.76
N PHE A 52 8.58 -10.97 4.67
CA PHE A 52 7.47 -11.07 5.62
C PHE A 52 7.84 -12.02 6.75
N VAL A 53 7.75 -11.55 7.99
CA VAL A 53 7.96 -12.35 9.19
C VAL A 53 6.61 -12.62 9.83
N LEU A 54 6.15 -13.85 9.75
CA LEU A 54 4.88 -14.27 10.33
C LEU A 54 4.98 -14.38 11.87
N TYR A 55 3.83 -14.42 12.54
CA TYR A 55 3.74 -14.56 14.00
C TYR A 55 4.44 -15.82 14.53
N ASP A 56 4.47 -16.90 13.75
CA ASP A 56 5.16 -18.16 14.05
C ASP A 56 6.69 -18.08 13.89
N GLY A 57 7.21 -16.93 13.48
CA GLY A 57 8.63 -16.69 13.21
C GLY A 57 9.11 -17.17 11.84
N LYS A 58 8.22 -17.70 11.00
CA LYS A 58 8.54 -18.08 9.63
C LYS A 58 8.81 -16.83 8.80
N LYS A 59 9.89 -16.85 8.04
CA LYS A 59 10.24 -15.78 7.10
C LYS A 59 9.87 -16.18 5.67
N LEU A 60 9.21 -15.28 4.97
CA LEU A 60 8.87 -15.42 3.57
C LEU A 60 9.59 -14.31 2.81
N ASP A 61 10.66 -14.66 2.11
CA ASP A 61 11.41 -13.73 1.27
C ASP A 61 10.80 -13.72 -0.14
N THR A 62 10.54 -12.52 -0.66
CA THR A 62 9.94 -12.35 -1.98
C THR A 62 10.51 -11.14 -2.70
N GLU A 63 10.34 -11.12 -4.02
CA GLU A 63 10.66 -9.97 -4.87
C GLU A 63 9.38 -9.25 -5.26
N ALA A 64 9.39 -7.94 -5.16
CA ALA A 64 8.29 -7.07 -5.51
C ALA A 64 8.72 -6.06 -6.57
N LYS A 65 7.80 -5.54 -7.35
CA LYS A 65 8.06 -4.44 -8.28
C LYS A 65 7.93 -3.11 -7.55
N VAL A 66 8.75 -2.16 -7.91
CA VAL A 66 8.60 -0.78 -7.45
C VAL A 66 7.25 -0.23 -7.94
N GLY A 67 6.45 0.29 -7.01
CA GLY A 67 5.11 0.79 -7.26
C GLY A 67 3.98 -0.17 -6.86
N ASP A 68 4.27 -1.44 -6.56
CA ASP A 68 3.29 -2.36 -5.97
C ASP A 68 3.08 -2.02 -4.50
N THR A 69 1.90 -2.36 -3.97
CA THR A 69 1.65 -2.32 -2.53
C THR A 69 2.11 -3.62 -1.87
N LEU A 70 2.29 -3.61 -0.54
CA LEU A 70 2.59 -4.86 0.18
C LEU A 70 1.47 -5.91 0.03
N LEU A 71 0.22 -5.48 -0.17
CA LEU A 71 -0.88 -6.37 -0.48
C LEU A 71 -0.70 -7.01 -1.86
N ASP A 72 -0.37 -6.22 -2.88
CA ASP A 72 -0.11 -6.73 -4.24
C ASP A 72 1.03 -7.74 -4.25
N VAL A 73 2.06 -7.50 -3.43
CA VAL A 73 3.19 -8.44 -3.29
C VAL A 73 2.72 -9.81 -2.78
N VAL A 74 1.86 -9.82 -1.75
CA VAL A 74 1.33 -11.07 -1.19
C VAL A 74 0.48 -11.81 -2.23
N VAL A 75 -0.36 -11.10 -2.97
CA VAL A 75 -1.25 -11.66 -3.99
C VAL A 75 -0.46 -12.14 -5.22
N ASN A 76 0.46 -11.31 -5.73
CA ASN A 76 1.21 -11.63 -6.97
C ASN A 76 2.21 -12.77 -6.79
N ASN A 77 2.70 -12.99 -5.58
CA ASN A 77 3.65 -14.06 -5.28
C ASN A 77 3.01 -15.28 -4.59
N ASP A 78 1.67 -15.33 -4.53
CA ASP A 78 0.91 -16.41 -3.87
C ASP A 78 1.43 -16.73 -2.47
N LEU A 79 1.78 -15.70 -1.69
CA LEU A 79 2.26 -15.88 -0.34
C LEU A 79 1.11 -16.38 0.53
N ASN A 80 1.24 -17.60 1.04
CA ASN A 80 0.22 -18.20 1.88
C ASN A 80 0.24 -17.58 3.29
N ILE A 81 -0.37 -16.41 3.42
CA ILE A 81 -0.60 -15.71 4.69
C ILE A 81 -2.10 -15.76 4.96
N GLU A 82 -2.49 -16.60 5.91
CA GLU A 82 -3.89 -16.88 6.20
C GLU A 82 -4.65 -15.59 6.61
N GLY A 83 -5.75 -15.30 5.93
CA GLY A 83 -6.63 -14.17 6.21
C GLY A 83 -6.08 -12.78 5.85
N TYR A 84 -4.89 -12.68 5.23
CA TYR A 84 -4.29 -11.39 4.87
C TYR A 84 -5.03 -10.73 3.70
N GLY A 85 -5.40 -9.45 3.86
CA GLY A 85 -5.92 -8.62 2.78
C GLY A 85 -7.38 -8.89 2.38
N ALA A 86 -8.23 -9.34 3.28
CA ALA A 86 -9.62 -9.76 3.00
C ALA A 86 -10.49 -8.69 2.31
N CYS A 87 -10.16 -7.40 2.41
CA CYS A 87 -10.91 -6.32 1.76
C CYS A 87 -10.32 -5.86 0.41
N GLU A 88 -9.27 -6.52 -0.08
CA GLU A 88 -8.64 -6.17 -1.35
C GLU A 88 -8.23 -4.68 -1.47
N GLY A 89 -7.82 -4.07 -0.36
CA GLY A 89 -7.33 -2.69 -0.33
C GLY A 89 -8.39 -1.59 -0.22
N THR A 90 -9.65 -1.93 0.04
CA THR A 90 -10.75 -0.94 0.14
C THR A 90 -10.81 -0.19 1.47
N LEU A 91 -9.82 -0.34 2.35
CA LEU A 91 -9.76 0.29 3.68
C LEU A 91 -11.00 0.01 4.57
N THR A 92 -11.56 -1.19 4.48
CA THR A 92 -12.73 -1.60 5.28
C THR A 92 -12.41 -2.70 6.29
N CYS A 93 -11.15 -3.11 6.40
CA CYS A 93 -10.68 -4.09 7.35
C CYS A 93 -9.25 -3.79 7.80
N SER A 94 -8.80 -4.47 8.85
CA SER A 94 -7.43 -4.40 9.35
C SER A 94 -6.61 -5.68 9.10
N THR A 95 -7.08 -6.57 8.22
CA THR A 95 -6.44 -7.89 8.01
C THR A 95 -5.10 -7.82 7.28
N CYS A 96 -4.76 -6.70 6.63
CA CYS A 96 -3.43 -6.47 6.05
C CYS A 96 -2.47 -5.71 7.00
N HIS A 97 -2.78 -5.70 8.31
CA HIS A 97 -1.95 -5.06 9.30
C HIS A 97 -0.53 -5.64 9.32
N VAL A 98 0.46 -4.76 9.28
CA VAL A 98 1.88 -5.08 9.39
C VAL A 98 2.56 -4.14 10.38
N VAL A 99 3.60 -4.65 11.02
CA VAL A 99 4.44 -3.87 11.94
C VAL A 99 5.81 -3.72 11.29
N LEU A 100 6.25 -2.48 11.14
CA LEU A 100 7.52 -2.12 10.55
C LEU A 100 8.60 -1.92 11.63
N LYS A 101 9.87 -2.03 11.23
CA LYS A 101 10.95 -1.48 12.05
C LYS A 101 10.90 0.03 12.02
N LYS A 102 11.27 0.69 13.12
CA LYS A 102 11.23 2.17 13.22
C LYS A 102 11.98 2.85 12.07
N GLN A 103 13.12 2.30 11.66
CA GLN A 103 13.92 2.84 10.57
C GLN A 103 13.20 2.79 9.21
N ASP A 104 12.44 1.72 8.97
CA ASP A 104 11.72 1.52 7.72
C ASP A 104 10.41 2.33 7.73
N TYR A 105 9.77 2.46 8.89
CA TYR A 105 8.61 3.32 9.09
C TYR A 105 8.93 4.79 8.78
N ASP A 106 10.09 5.29 9.25
CA ASP A 106 10.53 6.68 9.03
C ASP A 106 10.91 6.97 7.55
N ARG A 107 11.11 5.93 6.73
CA ARG A 107 11.38 6.04 5.28
C ARG A 107 10.11 6.04 4.43
N LEU A 108 8.96 5.75 5.02
CA LEU A 108 7.72 5.72 4.24
C LEU A 108 7.43 7.10 3.64
N PRO A 109 7.06 7.16 2.35
CA PRO A 109 6.81 8.44 1.68
C PRO A 109 5.53 9.13 2.17
N GLU A 110 4.61 8.36 2.72
CA GLU A 110 3.30 8.85 3.14
C GLU A 110 2.98 8.39 4.57
N GLU A 111 2.44 9.30 5.37
CA GLU A 111 1.89 8.99 6.68
C GLU A 111 0.52 8.31 6.54
N ALA A 112 0.11 7.58 7.58
CA ALA A 112 -1.22 6.97 7.64
C ALA A 112 -2.31 8.05 7.54
N CYS A 113 -3.26 7.88 6.62
CA CYS A 113 -4.44 8.74 6.55
C CYS A 113 -5.40 8.45 7.72
N ASP A 114 -6.39 9.32 7.93
CA ASP A 114 -7.32 9.18 9.05
C ASP A 114 -8.14 7.88 8.95
N GLU A 115 -8.56 7.52 7.73
CA GLU A 115 -9.27 6.27 7.47
C GLU A 115 -8.40 5.02 7.76
N GLU A 116 -7.10 5.09 7.47
CA GLU A 116 -6.18 4.02 7.81
C GLU A 116 -6.02 3.88 9.32
N ARG A 117 -5.94 4.99 10.05
CA ARG A 117 -5.84 5.01 11.51
C ARG A 117 -7.08 4.43 12.17
N ASP A 118 -8.27 4.78 11.70
CA ASP A 118 -9.54 4.23 12.19
C ASP A 118 -9.58 2.70 12.04
N MET A 119 -9.04 2.17 10.93
CA MET A 119 -8.97 0.73 10.73
C MET A 119 -7.86 0.08 11.56
N LEU A 120 -6.72 0.76 11.77
CA LEU A 120 -5.64 0.27 12.62
C LEU A 120 -6.06 0.17 14.08
N ASP A 121 -6.91 1.08 14.58
CA ASP A 121 -7.44 1.03 15.95
C ASP A 121 -8.25 -0.24 16.23
N LEU A 122 -8.76 -0.90 15.19
CA LEU A 122 -9.44 -2.18 15.27
C LEU A 122 -8.50 -3.39 15.17
N ALA A 123 -7.21 -3.15 14.87
CA ALA A 123 -6.24 -4.21 14.66
C ALA A 123 -5.70 -4.77 15.98
N TYR A 124 -5.45 -6.08 16.00
CA TYR A 124 -4.82 -6.72 17.14
C TYR A 124 -3.30 -6.46 17.13
N GLY A 125 -2.73 -6.17 18.30
CA GLY A 125 -1.29 -5.99 18.43
C GLY A 125 -0.76 -4.69 17.82
N LEU A 126 -1.57 -3.62 17.87
CA LEU A 126 -1.20 -2.28 17.39
C LEU A 126 0.07 -1.76 18.08
N THR A 127 0.96 -1.17 17.29
CA THR A 127 2.22 -0.53 17.73
C THR A 127 2.37 0.83 17.05
N ASP A 128 3.30 1.65 17.53
CA ASP A 128 3.59 2.98 16.95
C ASP A 128 4.11 2.91 15.49
N THR A 129 4.52 1.74 15.04
CA THR A 129 5.02 1.49 13.68
C THR A 129 4.11 0.59 12.86
N SER A 130 2.87 0.46 13.30
CA SER A 130 1.83 -0.30 12.59
C SER A 130 1.32 0.47 11.38
N ARG A 131 1.11 -0.23 10.28
CA ARG A 131 0.52 0.28 9.04
C ARG A 131 -0.33 -0.79 8.37
N LEU A 132 -1.21 -0.39 7.46
CA LEU A 132 -1.94 -1.31 6.59
C LEU A 132 -1.11 -1.58 5.32
N GLY A 133 -0.82 -2.83 5.04
CA GLY A 133 -0.01 -3.23 3.89
C GLY A 133 -0.59 -2.82 2.53
N CYS A 134 -1.91 -2.66 2.44
CA CYS A 134 -2.56 -2.17 1.22
C CYS A 134 -2.32 -0.67 0.96
N GLN A 135 -1.81 0.08 1.93
CA GLN A 135 -1.52 1.51 1.81
C GLN A 135 -0.02 1.81 1.67
N ILE A 136 0.84 0.81 1.81
CA ILE A 136 2.29 0.97 1.66
C ILE A 136 2.68 0.65 0.23
N THR A 137 3.02 1.68 -0.54
CA THR A 137 3.58 1.53 -1.89
C THR A 137 5.09 1.39 -1.83
N LEU A 138 5.63 0.36 -2.45
CA LEU A 138 7.06 0.07 -2.46
C LEU A 138 7.83 1.05 -3.34
N THR A 139 8.92 1.57 -2.79
CA THR A 139 9.89 2.43 -3.49
C THR A 139 11.25 1.74 -3.53
N LYS A 140 12.15 2.23 -4.38
CA LYS A 140 13.53 1.72 -4.50
C LYS A 140 14.31 1.74 -3.19
N ASP A 141 14.03 2.74 -2.35
CA ASP A 141 14.73 2.93 -1.08
C ASP A 141 14.32 1.91 -0.01
N MET A 142 13.29 1.09 -0.32
CA MET A 142 12.79 0.04 0.57
C MET A 142 13.37 -1.35 0.24
N ASP A 143 14.45 -1.44 -0.53
CA ASP A 143 15.10 -2.72 -0.78
C ASP A 143 15.59 -3.37 0.52
N GLY A 144 15.21 -4.64 0.73
CA GLY A 144 15.48 -5.36 1.97
C GLY A 144 14.50 -5.08 3.11
N LEU A 145 13.32 -4.51 2.81
CA LEU A 145 12.27 -4.24 3.78
C LEU A 145 11.86 -5.52 4.53
N GLU A 146 11.86 -5.46 5.86
CA GLU A 146 11.37 -6.54 6.72
C GLU A 146 10.12 -6.08 7.46
N VAL A 147 9.00 -6.76 7.21
CA VAL A 147 7.71 -6.48 7.83
C VAL A 147 7.27 -7.66 8.69
N LYS A 148 6.76 -7.37 9.87
CA LYS A 148 6.13 -8.37 10.72
C LYS A 148 4.63 -8.39 10.46
N VAL A 149 4.10 -9.60 10.23
CA VAL A 149 2.66 -9.85 10.18
C VAL A 149 2.26 -10.41 11.54
N PRO A 150 1.53 -9.65 12.37
CA PRO A 150 1.04 -10.16 13.65
C PRO A 150 0.00 -11.26 13.40
N GLU A 151 -0.31 -12.01 14.45
CA GLU A 151 -1.40 -12.98 14.40
C GLU A 151 -2.70 -12.26 14.09
N THR A 152 -3.31 -12.56 12.94
CA THR A 152 -4.63 -12.05 12.60
C THR A 152 -5.66 -12.86 13.36
N ILE A 153 -6.14 -12.31 14.45
CA ILE A 153 -7.20 -12.95 15.20
C ILE A 153 -8.53 -12.48 14.65
N ASN A 154 -9.23 -13.43 14.07
CA ASN A 154 -10.67 -13.47 13.80
C ASN A 154 -11.25 -12.26 13.08
N ASP A 155 -11.65 -12.55 11.86
CA ASP A 155 -12.75 -11.85 11.22
C ASP A 155 -13.91 -11.72 12.24
N ALA A 156 -14.24 -10.50 12.63
CA ALA A 156 -15.36 -10.22 13.54
C ALA A 156 -16.73 -10.60 12.95
N ARG A 157 -16.74 -11.41 11.89
CA ARG A 157 -17.91 -11.90 11.16
C ARG A 157 -18.23 -13.38 11.39
N SER A 158 -17.51 -14.08 12.27
CA SER A 158 -17.85 -15.48 12.64
C SER A 158 -18.61 -15.55 13.95
#